data_7cce09a577772ff7970b74784036a224
#
_entry.id   7cce09a577772ff7970b74784036a224
#
_cell.length_a   1.000
_cell.length_b   1.000
_cell.length_c   1.000
_cell.angle_alpha   90.00
_cell.angle_beta   90.00
_cell.angle_gamma   90.00
#
_symmetry.space_group_name_H-M   'P 1'
#
loop_
_entity.id
_entity.type
_entity.pdbx_description
1 polymer ?
#
loop_
_entity_poly.entity_id
_entity_poly.type
_entity_poly.pdbx_seq_one_letter_code
_entity_poly.pdbx_strand_id
1 'polypeptide(L)'
;MLFQSADFVIFFFFSVLVFRFLPGKFRRNWLLLCSLFFYLGFDVRFLLVLAPVIGIGFLSGLWMEHAKKPSARKRCFVGSVVLLVLILVVFKYTGFLLENVNALLTALGQKPIASGLSLILPIGISFYLFQTIGYLADVFHGKISAERSFPDYALFISFFPQITAGPIARADRLLPQIRRLPEAEKPSYLHISSGFSLMLWGFFMKMVISDRAGIFVDNIWQNLFTCGTVETVIAALAFSLQIYADFAGYSAIAIGAARILGLELDANFRTPYFAESIAGFWRRWHISLSTWLRDYIYIPLGGSRCSRIRKYRNVMITFLVSGIWHGASWSFVIWGGLHGLYQILGDLLKPLRRKLCIRTGIRENTFSFRLGRILWTFLLTSFAWIFFRAGSLSNAIYFLNRMFTRWDPWVLFNEGIYAFGLVHLEFNILTLGTLLLLAFDLISARKKRDFGELLSAQSLWLRWLVCLFLILSVLLLGEYGIDFSSGQFIYAGF
;
A
#
# COMPACT_ATOMS: atom_id res chain seq x y z
N MET A 1 6.08 -12.64 11.60
CA MET A 1 6.55 -11.43 12.32
C MET A 1 5.97 -10.19 11.68
N LEU A 2 5.18 -9.40 12.42
CA LEU A 2 4.70 -8.09 11.98
C LEU A 2 5.74 -7.02 12.33
N PHE A 3 5.83 -5.94 11.55
CA PHE A 3 6.82 -4.87 11.82
C PHE A 3 6.63 -4.18 13.19
N GLN A 4 5.40 -4.10 13.70
CA GLN A 4 5.11 -3.54 15.03
C GLN A 4 5.35 -4.52 16.19
N SER A 5 5.74 -5.76 15.93
CA SER A 5 5.99 -6.75 16.98
C SER A 5 7.38 -6.58 17.61
N ALA A 6 7.51 -6.90 18.89
CA ALA A 6 8.81 -6.97 19.58
C ALA A 6 9.77 -7.96 18.88
N ASP A 7 9.23 -9.08 18.37
CA ASP A 7 10.00 -10.07 17.62
C ASP A 7 10.68 -9.47 16.40
N PHE A 8 9.99 -8.54 15.68
CA PHE A 8 10.59 -7.85 14.55
C PHE A 8 11.71 -6.92 15.00
N VAL A 9 11.52 -6.17 16.08
CA VAL A 9 12.54 -5.23 16.59
C VAL A 9 13.80 -6.00 16.98
N ILE A 10 13.65 -7.11 17.69
CA ILE A 10 14.76 -8.00 18.08
C ILE A 10 15.43 -8.59 16.84
N PHE A 11 14.64 -9.17 15.93
CA PHE A 11 15.11 -9.74 14.67
C PHE A 11 15.89 -8.69 13.85
N PHE A 12 15.33 -7.50 13.69
CA PHE A 12 15.95 -6.43 12.91
C PHE A 12 17.25 -5.95 13.53
N PHE A 13 17.29 -5.77 14.86
CA PHE A 13 18.50 -5.42 15.60
C PHE A 13 19.62 -6.41 15.33
N PHE A 14 19.37 -7.71 15.52
CA PHE A 14 20.37 -8.74 15.25
C PHE A 14 20.77 -8.83 13.79
N SER A 15 19.80 -8.67 12.88
CA SER A 15 20.06 -8.66 11.42
C SER A 15 21.03 -7.55 11.03
N VAL A 16 20.81 -6.33 11.54
CA VAL A 16 21.68 -5.17 11.29
C VAL A 16 23.03 -5.34 11.98
N LEU A 17 23.05 -5.80 13.23
CA LEU A 17 24.28 -6.01 13.99
C LEU A 17 25.24 -6.96 13.25
N VAL A 18 24.75 -8.14 12.87
CA VAL A 18 25.54 -9.13 12.13
C VAL A 18 25.93 -8.56 10.76
N PHE A 19 25.01 -7.96 10.01
CA PHE A 19 25.30 -7.33 8.72
C PHE A 19 26.44 -6.31 8.78
N ARG A 20 26.53 -5.56 9.88
CA ARG A 20 27.55 -4.52 10.09
C ARG A 20 28.96 -5.11 10.25
N PHE A 21 29.08 -6.29 10.89
CA PHE A 21 30.37 -6.94 11.13
C PHE A 21 30.77 -7.92 10.01
N LEU A 22 29.83 -8.38 9.20
CA LEU A 22 30.12 -9.32 8.12
C LEU A 22 31.02 -8.71 7.03
N PRO A 23 32.01 -9.48 6.51
CA PRO A 23 32.70 -9.16 5.26
C PRO A 23 31.70 -9.00 4.11
N GLY A 24 31.98 -8.08 3.17
CA GLY A 24 31.08 -7.73 2.07
C GLY A 24 30.55 -8.94 1.30
N LYS A 25 31.43 -9.90 0.97
CA LYS A 25 31.09 -11.13 0.22
C LYS A 25 29.97 -11.99 0.84
N PHE A 26 29.73 -11.87 2.16
CA PHE A 26 28.69 -12.64 2.85
C PHE A 26 27.39 -11.86 3.08
N ARG A 27 27.39 -10.51 2.91
CA ARG A 27 26.23 -9.65 3.19
C ARG A 27 24.99 -10.03 2.43
N ARG A 28 25.12 -10.33 1.13
CA ARG A 28 24.02 -10.78 0.29
C ARG A 28 23.36 -12.04 0.84
N ASN A 29 24.16 -13.07 1.11
CA ASN A 29 23.66 -14.35 1.59
C ASN A 29 23.04 -14.22 3.00
N TRP A 30 23.59 -13.33 3.84
CA TRP A 30 23.02 -12.99 5.14
C TRP A 30 21.63 -12.37 4.99
N LEU A 31 21.48 -11.38 4.11
CA LEU A 31 20.16 -10.75 3.87
C LEU A 31 19.16 -11.75 3.28
N LEU A 32 19.58 -12.68 2.41
CA LEU A 32 18.71 -13.73 1.92
C LEU A 32 18.26 -14.67 3.06
N LEU A 33 19.18 -15.07 3.93
CA LEU A 33 18.85 -15.88 5.11
C LEU A 33 17.88 -15.16 6.05
N CYS A 34 18.15 -13.89 6.36
CA CYS A 34 17.23 -13.06 7.15
C CYS A 34 15.85 -12.93 6.51
N SER A 35 15.79 -12.78 5.18
CA SER A 35 14.53 -12.65 4.46
C SER A 35 13.70 -13.94 4.50
N LEU A 36 14.35 -15.09 4.31
CA LEU A 36 13.69 -16.39 4.44
C LEU A 36 13.23 -16.64 5.87
N PHE A 37 14.09 -16.35 6.88
CA PHE A 37 13.73 -16.49 8.28
C PHE A 37 12.53 -15.60 8.67
N PHE A 38 12.54 -14.34 8.23
CA PHE A 38 11.42 -13.42 8.45
C PHE A 38 10.12 -13.97 7.87
N TYR A 39 10.18 -14.50 6.65
CA TYR A 39 9.01 -15.03 5.96
C TYR A 39 8.49 -16.33 6.59
N LEU A 40 9.40 -17.21 7.02
CA LEU A 40 9.09 -18.42 7.80
C LEU A 40 8.40 -18.11 9.13
N GLY A 41 8.69 -16.96 9.73
CA GLY A 41 8.07 -16.51 10.97
C GLY A 41 6.56 -16.22 10.85
N PHE A 42 5.97 -16.22 9.66
CA PHE A 42 4.51 -16.19 9.46
C PHE A 42 3.93 -17.62 9.40
N ASP A 43 4.34 -18.38 8.42
CA ASP A 43 3.93 -19.78 8.23
C ASP A 43 4.91 -20.49 7.28
N VAL A 44 5.42 -21.64 7.68
CA VAL A 44 6.34 -22.43 6.87
C VAL A 44 5.73 -22.85 5.52
N ARG A 45 4.41 -23.03 5.48
CA ARG A 45 3.67 -23.41 4.26
C ARG A 45 3.75 -22.35 3.17
N PHE A 46 3.98 -21.10 3.52
CA PHE A 46 4.09 -20.00 2.55
C PHE A 46 5.31 -20.12 1.65
N LEU A 47 6.37 -20.81 2.09
CA LEU A 47 7.51 -21.11 1.23
C LEU A 47 7.15 -22.03 0.06
N LEU A 48 6.14 -22.91 0.21
CA LEU A 48 5.65 -23.76 -0.87
C LEU A 48 5.05 -22.95 -2.03
N VAL A 49 4.73 -21.70 -1.81
CA VAL A 49 4.23 -20.77 -2.85
C VAL A 49 5.34 -19.81 -3.29
N LEU A 50 6.11 -19.24 -2.35
CA LEU A 50 7.18 -18.31 -2.67
C LEU A 50 8.30 -18.95 -3.51
N ALA A 51 8.73 -20.15 -3.15
CA ALA A 51 9.84 -20.83 -3.86
C ALA A 51 9.51 -21.15 -5.34
N PRO A 52 8.33 -21.71 -5.68
CA PRO A 52 7.92 -21.85 -7.10
C PRO A 52 7.85 -20.49 -7.83
N VAL A 53 7.35 -19.41 -7.20
CA VAL A 53 7.28 -18.09 -7.84
C VAL A 53 8.70 -17.58 -8.16
N ILE A 54 9.65 -17.72 -7.23
CA ILE A 54 11.07 -17.40 -7.47
C ILE A 54 11.62 -18.26 -8.61
N GLY A 55 11.37 -19.57 -8.59
CA GLY A 55 11.83 -20.50 -9.62
C GLY A 55 11.28 -20.18 -11.02
N ILE A 56 9.96 -19.94 -11.12
CA ILE A 56 9.31 -19.55 -12.39
C ILE A 56 9.93 -18.27 -12.93
N GLY A 57 10.06 -17.24 -12.10
CA GLY A 57 10.60 -15.94 -12.53
C GLY A 57 12.06 -16.05 -12.98
N PHE A 58 12.91 -16.73 -12.22
CA PHE A 58 14.32 -16.91 -12.54
C PHE A 58 14.53 -17.72 -13.82
N LEU A 59 13.95 -18.93 -13.89
CA LEU A 59 14.12 -19.84 -15.04
C LEU A 59 13.52 -19.27 -16.32
N SER A 60 12.33 -18.66 -16.23
CA SER A 60 11.70 -18.03 -17.40
C SER A 60 12.48 -16.81 -17.90
N GLY A 61 13.06 -16.02 -16.99
CA GLY A 61 13.94 -14.91 -17.34
C GLY A 61 15.13 -15.39 -18.16
N LEU A 62 15.87 -16.38 -17.65
CA LEU A 62 17.02 -16.98 -18.34
C LEU A 62 16.63 -17.60 -19.69
N TRP A 63 15.52 -18.35 -19.71
CA TRP A 63 15.06 -19.00 -20.94
C TRP A 63 14.70 -17.96 -22.01
N MET A 64 14.01 -16.86 -21.65
CA MET A 64 13.66 -15.79 -22.58
C MET A 64 14.88 -15.07 -23.17
N GLU A 65 15.96 -14.93 -22.40
CA GLU A 65 17.21 -14.33 -22.89
C GLU A 65 17.88 -15.22 -23.95
N HIS A 66 17.86 -16.54 -23.77
CA HIS A 66 18.47 -17.53 -24.69
C HIS A 66 17.58 -17.88 -25.90
N ALA A 67 16.28 -17.51 -25.84
CA ALA A 67 15.33 -17.87 -26.89
C ALA A 67 15.64 -17.17 -28.23
N LYS A 68 16.10 -17.91 -29.23
CA LYS A 68 16.43 -17.38 -30.57
C LYS A 68 15.21 -16.92 -31.37
N LYS A 69 14.03 -17.55 -31.16
CA LYS A 69 12.79 -17.24 -31.90
C LYS A 69 11.91 -16.28 -31.10
N PRO A 70 11.50 -15.11 -31.67
CA PRO A 70 10.60 -14.16 -30.98
C PRO A 70 9.27 -14.79 -30.52
N SER A 71 8.73 -15.75 -31.33
CA SER A 71 7.50 -16.46 -30.96
C SER A 71 7.67 -17.35 -29.72
N ALA A 72 8.82 -18.02 -29.58
CA ALA A 72 9.14 -18.82 -28.41
C ALA A 72 9.29 -17.95 -27.18
N ARG A 73 10.03 -16.82 -27.28
CA ARG A 73 10.16 -15.81 -26.23
C ARG A 73 8.80 -15.29 -25.75
N LYS A 74 7.89 -14.96 -26.70
CA LYS A 74 6.53 -14.51 -26.37
C LYS A 74 5.72 -15.63 -25.67
N ARG A 75 5.79 -16.88 -26.14
CA ARG A 75 5.09 -18.01 -25.50
C ARG A 75 5.56 -18.24 -24.07
N CYS A 76 6.87 -18.19 -23.81
CA CYS A 76 7.40 -18.31 -22.46
C CYS A 76 6.89 -17.17 -21.57
N PHE A 77 6.99 -15.92 -22.02
CA PHE A 77 6.48 -14.76 -21.27
C PHE A 77 5.01 -14.93 -20.91
N VAL A 78 4.16 -15.19 -21.90
CA VAL A 78 2.72 -15.33 -21.68
C VAL A 78 2.41 -16.51 -20.77
N GLY A 79 3.04 -17.67 -21.00
CA GLY A 79 2.85 -18.86 -20.18
C GLY A 79 3.26 -18.65 -18.72
N SER A 80 4.38 -17.97 -18.49
CA SER A 80 4.84 -17.64 -17.13
C SER A 80 3.89 -16.66 -16.43
N VAL A 81 3.44 -15.60 -17.13
CA VAL A 81 2.47 -14.65 -16.58
C VAL A 81 1.15 -15.34 -16.26
N VAL A 82 0.63 -16.19 -17.16
CA VAL A 82 -0.60 -16.95 -16.91
C VAL A 82 -0.44 -17.85 -15.69
N LEU A 83 0.68 -18.55 -15.55
CA LEU A 83 0.93 -19.42 -14.39
C LEU A 83 0.99 -18.63 -13.09
N LEU A 84 1.67 -17.49 -13.07
CA LEU A 84 1.74 -16.61 -11.89
C LEU A 84 0.36 -16.04 -11.53
N VAL A 85 -0.43 -15.64 -12.53
CA VAL A 85 -1.81 -15.15 -12.30
C VAL A 85 -2.70 -16.30 -11.81
N LEU A 86 -2.55 -17.52 -12.32
CA LEU A 86 -3.30 -18.69 -11.82
C LEU A 86 -2.98 -18.99 -10.35
N ILE A 87 -1.72 -18.86 -9.92
CA ILE A 87 -1.36 -18.97 -8.50
C ILE A 87 -2.14 -17.94 -7.68
N LEU A 88 -2.19 -16.66 -8.14
CA LEU A 88 -2.95 -15.64 -7.45
C LEU A 88 -4.45 -15.96 -7.42
N VAL A 89 -5.01 -16.42 -8.53
CA VAL A 89 -6.45 -16.78 -8.62
C VAL A 89 -6.78 -17.90 -7.66
N VAL A 90 -5.98 -18.95 -7.59
CA VAL A 90 -6.20 -20.10 -6.71
C VAL A 90 -6.20 -19.65 -5.23
N PHE A 91 -5.22 -18.87 -4.79
CA PHE A 91 -5.12 -18.52 -3.38
C PHE A 91 -6.04 -17.36 -2.96
N LYS A 92 -6.32 -16.41 -3.84
CA LYS A 92 -7.04 -15.19 -3.49
C LYS A 92 -8.49 -15.15 -3.97
N TYR A 93 -8.79 -15.72 -5.13
CA TYR A 93 -10.09 -15.52 -5.78
C TYR A 93 -10.99 -16.77 -5.79
N THR A 94 -10.52 -17.95 -5.39
CA THR A 94 -11.32 -19.17 -5.41
C THR A 94 -12.63 -19.02 -4.62
N GLY A 95 -12.59 -18.45 -3.40
CA GLY A 95 -13.78 -18.20 -2.60
C GLY A 95 -14.78 -17.29 -3.32
N PHE A 96 -14.32 -16.14 -3.81
CA PHE A 96 -15.14 -15.18 -4.51
C PHE A 96 -15.76 -15.74 -5.81
N LEU A 97 -14.99 -16.49 -6.58
CA LEU A 97 -15.51 -17.14 -7.79
C LEU A 97 -16.57 -18.17 -7.45
N LEU A 98 -16.33 -18.97 -6.41
CA LEU A 98 -17.29 -19.99 -5.95
C LEU A 98 -18.58 -19.38 -5.41
N GLU A 99 -18.48 -18.29 -4.64
CA GLU A 99 -19.66 -17.53 -4.16
C GLU A 99 -20.51 -17.02 -5.32
N ASN A 100 -19.89 -16.42 -6.36
CA ASN A 100 -20.63 -15.95 -7.53
C ASN A 100 -21.23 -17.09 -8.35
N VAL A 101 -20.52 -18.21 -8.53
CA VAL A 101 -21.05 -19.40 -9.19
C VAL A 101 -22.23 -19.97 -8.40
N ASN A 102 -22.12 -20.09 -7.08
CA ASN A 102 -23.20 -20.57 -6.23
C ASN A 102 -24.43 -19.65 -6.24
N ALA A 103 -24.21 -18.32 -6.27
CA ALA A 103 -25.31 -17.37 -6.43
C ALA A 103 -26.05 -17.59 -7.76
N LEU A 104 -25.31 -17.81 -8.85
CA LEU A 104 -25.89 -18.11 -10.16
C LEU A 104 -26.64 -19.47 -10.16
N LEU A 105 -26.04 -20.53 -9.60
CA LEU A 105 -26.66 -21.85 -9.51
C LEU A 105 -27.97 -21.77 -8.71
N THR A 106 -27.95 -21.07 -7.57
CA THR A 106 -29.16 -20.87 -6.76
C THR A 106 -30.25 -20.11 -7.54
N ALA A 107 -29.87 -19.07 -8.29
CA ALA A 107 -30.81 -18.33 -9.15
C ALA A 107 -31.41 -19.20 -10.27
N LEU A 108 -30.68 -20.22 -10.71
CA LEU A 108 -31.12 -21.23 -11.69
C LEU A 108 -31.83 -22.43 -11.07
N GLY A 109 -32.10 -22.43 -9.75
CA GLY A 109 -32.74 -23.54 -9.03
C GLY A 109 -31.84 -24.77 -8.85
N GLN A 110 -30.52 -24.62 -9.03
CA GLN A 110 -29.53 -25.70 -8.87
C GLN A 110 -28.91 -25.68 -7.47
N LYS A 111 -28.41 -26.85 -7.02
CA LYS A 111 -27.74 -26.95 -5.71
C LYS A 111 -26.37 -26.25 -5.74
N PRO A 112 -26.01 -25.48 -4.71
CA PRO A 112 -24.70 -24.86 -4.61
C PRO A 112 -23.61 -25.93 -4.48
N ILE A 113 -22.43 -25.62 -5.03
CA ILE A 113 -21.22 -26.43 -4.92
C ILE A 113 -20.65 -26.25 -3.50
N ALA A 114 -20.43 -27.36 -2.80
CA ALA A 114 -19.83 -27.30 -1.46
C ALA A 114 -18.38 -26.76 -1.53
N SER A 115 -18.08 -25.75 -0.75
CA SER A 115 -16.72 -25.21 -0.62
C SER A 115 -15.96 -25.98 0.44
N GLY A 116 -15.14 -26.95 0.02
CA GLY A 116 -14.23 -27.71 0.90
C GLY A 116 -12.82 -27.13 1.03
N LEU A 117 -12.48 -26.10 0.25
CA LEU A 117 -11.12 -25.55 0.15
C LEU A 117 -11.02 -24.21 0.87
N SER A 118 -10.55 -24.21 2.12
CA SER A 118 -10.06 -23.03 2.82
C SER A 118 -8.53 -22.90 2.62
N LEU A 119 -8.12 -22.26 1.55
CA LEU A 119 -6.70 -21.99 1.31
C LEU A 119 -6.26 -20.76 2.14
N ILE A 120 -5.20 -20.95 2.93
CA ILE A 120 -4.60 -19.82 3.67
C ILE A 120 -3.84 -18.96 2.66
N LEU A 121 -4.21 -17.68 2.57
CA LEU A 121 -3.57 -16.72 1.67
C LEU A 121 -2.14 -16.40 2.15
N PRO A 122 -1.09 -16.70 1.37
CA PRO A 122 0.28 -16.34 1.75
C PRO A 122 0.46 -14.82 1.81
N ILE A 123 1.00 -14.35 2.93
CA ILE A 123 1.25 -12.91 3.12
C ILE A 123 2.20 -12.40 2.03
N GLY A 124 1.85 -11.24 1.44
CA GLY A 124 2.64 -10.59 0.40
C GLY A 124 2.52 -11.19 -1.00
N ILE A 125 1.68 -12.24 -1.20
CA ILE A 125 1.56 -12.93 -2.51
C ILE A 125 1.29 -11.95 -3.66
N SER A 126 0.40 -11.00 -3.49
CA SER A 126 0.07 -9.99 -4.48
C SER A 126 1.27 -9.10 -4.84
N PHE A 127 2.14 -8.81 -3.87
CA PHE A 127 3.32 -7.95 -4.04
C PHE A 127 4.44 -8.68 -4.79
N TYR A 128 4.86 -9.85 -4.31
CA TYR A 128 5.96 -10.56 -4.96
C TYR A 128 5.58 -11.15 -6.33
N LEU A 129 4.30 -11.45 -6.58
CA LEU A 129 3.84 -11.81 -7.93
C LEU A 129 3.93 -10.62 -8.89
N PHE A 130 3.51 -9.41 -8.49
CA PHE A 130 3.65 -8.22 -9.32
C PHE A 130 5.12 -7.87 -9.57
N GLN A 131 5.98 -8.06 -8.58
CA GLN A 131 7.42 -7.88 -8.73
C GLN A 131 8.00 -8.86 -9.74
N THR A 132 7.63 -10.15 -9.66
CA THR A 132 8.06 -11.18 -10.61
C THR A 132 7.53 -10.92 -12.02
N ILE A 133 6.25 -10.58 -12.17
CA ILE A 133 5.65 -10.24 -13.47
C ILE A 133 6.34 -9.01 -14.08
N GLY A 134 6.60 -7.98 -13.26
CA GLY A 134 7.34 -6.78 -13.69
C GLY A 134 8.73 -7.11 -14.21
N TYR A 135 9.49 -7.95 -13.48
CA TYR A 135 10.80 -8.44 -13.92
C TYR A 135 10.72 -9.17 -15.26
N LEU A 136 9.78 -10.14 -15.39
CA LEU A 136 9.59 -10.88 -16.63
C LEU A 136 9.22 -9.98 -17.81
N ALA A 137 8.38 -8.97 -17.58
CA ALA A 137 8.01 -8.00 -18.61
C ALA A 137 9.19 -7.13 -19.03
N ASP A 138 10.02 -6.69 -18.08
CA ASP A 138 11.21 -5.88 -18.40
C ASP A 138 12.28 -6.70 -19.13
N VAL A 139 12.50 -7.97 -18.79
CA VAL A 139 13.34 -8.91 -19.56
C VAL A 139 12.75 -9.14 -20.95
N PHE A 140 11.44 -9.40 -21.05
CA PHE A 140 10.78 -9.63 -22.34
C PHE A 140 10.90 -8.43 -23.29
N HIS A 141 10.77 -7.21 -22.80
CA HIS A 141 10.92 -6.00 -23.61
C HIS A 141 12.39 -5.57 -23.82
N GLY A 142 13.36 -6.30 -23.27
CA GLY A 142 14.79 -6.00 -23.41
C GLY A 142 15.23 -4.75 -22.63
N LYS A 143 14.48 -4.32 -21.61
CA LYS A 143 14.88 -3.19 -20.76
C LYS A 143 15.98 -3.57 -19.78
N ILE A 144 15.99 -4.83 -19.35
CA ILE A 144 17.02 -5.41 -18.48
C ILE A 144 17.41 -6.80 -19.02
N SER A 145 18.65 -7.23 -18.75
CA SER A 145 19.09 -8.61 -18.96
C SER A 145 18.54 -9.49 -17.84
N ALA A 146 18.36 -10.79 -18.15
CA ALA A 146 17.97 -11.76 -17.14
C ALA A 146 19.02 -11.86 -16.03
N GLU A 147 18.56 -12.01 -14.78
CA GLU A 147 19.47 -12.26 -13.66
C GLU A 147 20.06 -13.65 -13.74
N ARG A 148 21.38 -13.75 -13.64
CA ARG A 148 22.11 -15.03 -13.73
C ARG A 148 22.43 -15.63 -12.36
N SER A 149 22.44 -14.79 -11.31
CA SER A 149 22.68 -15.23 -9.94
C SER A 149 21.36 -15.57 -9.27
N PHE A 150 21.11 -16.85 -9.01
CA PHE A 150 19.90 -17.27 -8.28
C PHE A 150 19.78 -16.61 -6.89
N PRO A 151 20.85 -16.51 -6.06
CA PRO A 151 20.74 -15.83 -4.78
C PRO A 151 20.38 -14.34 -4.88
N ASP A 152 20.85 -13.63 -5.93
CA ASP A 152 20.51 -12.22 -6.13
C ASP A 152 19.03 -12.07 -6.52
N TYR A 153 18.54 -12.94 -7.40
CA TYR A 153 17.14 -12.98 -7.78
C TYR A 153 16.23 -13.38 -6.62
N ALA A 154 16.62 -14.42 -5.86
CA ALA A 154 15.87 -14.86 -4.69
C ALA A 154 15.78 -13.75 -3.62
N LEU A 155 16.89 -13.06 -3.35
CA LEU A 155 16.90 -11.90 -2.45
C LEU A 155 16.03 -10.77 -2.99
N PHE A 156 16.09 -10.47 -4.29
CA PHE A 156 15.26 -9.45 -4.92
C PHE A 156 13.77 -9.68 -4.67
N ILE A 157 13.29 -10.91 -4.79
CA ILE A 157 11.86 -11.25 -4.58
C ILE A 157 11.51 -11.34 -3.09
N SER A 158 12.40 -11.92 -2.26
CA SER A 158 12.12 -12.24 -0.86
C SER A 158 12.54 -11.17 0.15
N PHE A 159 13.16 -10.07 -0.29
CA PHE A 159 13.76 -9.06 0.60
C PHE A 159 12.79 -8.61 1.70
N PHE A 160 13.11 -8.93 2.95
CA PHE A 160 12.18 -8.85 4.07
C PHE A 160 11.57 -7.47 4.32
N PRO A 161 12.25 -6.33 4.07
CA PRO A 161 11.60 -5.03 4.26
C PRO A 161 10.44 -4.77 3.30
N GLN A 162 10.42 -5.43 2.12
CA GLN A 162 9.40 -5.15 1.10
C GLN A 162 8.38 -6.28 0.90
N ILE A 163 8.73 -7.54 1.24
CA ILE A 163 7.96 -8.73 0.79
C ILE A 163 6.51 -8.73 1.26
N THR A 164 6.21 -8.19 2.44
CA THR A 164 4.86 -8.21 3.02
C THR A 164 3.95 -7.13 2.45
N ALA A 165 4.38 -5.87 2.48
CA ALA A 165 3.64 -4.71 1.99
C ALA A 165 4.52 -3.48 1.76
N GLY A 166 5.82 -3.67 1.59
CA GLY A 166 6.72 -2.60 1.20
C GLY A 166 6.45 -2.11 -0.23
N PRO A 167 7.17 -1.09 -0.69
CA PRO A 167 7.08 -0.64 -2.08
C PRO A 167 7.39 -1.79 -3.05
N ILE A 168 6.60 -1.96 -4.11
CA ILE A 168 6.83 -2.95 -5.16
C ILE A 168 8.11 -2.55 -5.89
N ALA A 169 9.24 -3.21 -5.56
CA ALA A 169 10.53 -2.83 -6.09
C ALA A 169 10.66 -3.20 -7.58
N ARG A 170 11.29 -2.32 -8.33
CA ARG A 170 11.62 -2.53 -9.73
C ARG A 170 12.95 -3.25 -9.86
N ALA A 171 13.00 -4.23 -10.78
CA ALA A 171 14.22 -5.02 -11.00
C ALA A 171 15.40 -4.16 -11.49
N ASP A 172 15.14 -3.17 -12.34
CA ASP A 172 16.14 -2.22 -12.83
C ASP A 172 16.76 -1.33 -11.75
N ARG A 173 16.12 -1.22 -10.57
CA ARG A 173 16.57 -0.41 -9.42
C ARG A 173 17.19 -1.23 -8.31
N LEU A 174 16.52 -2.30 -7.88
CA LEU A 174 16.95 -3.05 -6.69
C LEU A 174 18.01 -4.12 -7.02
N LEU A 175 17.91 -4.85 -8.15
CA LEU A 175 18.92 -5.85 -8.53
C LEU A 175 20.35 -5.29 -8.65
N PRO A 176 20.58 -4.12 -9.29
CA PRO A 176 21.93 -3.53 -9.33
C PRO A 176 22.50 -3.22 -7.94
N GLN A 177 21.66 -2.84 -6.98
CA GLN A 177 22.09 -2.60 -5.59
C GLN A 177 22.46 -3.91 -4.90
N ILE A 178 21.63 -4.97 -5.06
CA ILE A 178 21.89 -6.31 -4.50
C ILE A 178 23.20 -6.89 -5.05
N ARG A 179 23.45 -6.78 -6.35
CA ARG A 179 24.70 -7.24 -6.98
C ARG A 179 25.95 -6.55 -6.43
N ARG A 180 25.82 -5.29 -6.05
CA ARG A 180 26.92 -4.50 -5.48
C ARG A 180 27.15 -4.74 -3.98
N LEU A 181 26.24 -5.39 -3.26
CA LEU A 181 26.37 -5.63 -1.82
C LEU A 181 27.71 -6.25 -1.39
N PRO A 182 28.29 -7.21 -2.15
CA PRO A 182 29.59 -7.79 -1.79
C PRO A 182 30.75 -6.77 -1.77
N GLU A 183 30.67 -5.75 -2.61
CA GLU A 183 31.72 -4.73 -2.81
C GLU A 183 31.35 -3.40 -2.16
N ALA A 184 30.07 -3.24 -1.73
CA ALA A 184 29.57 -2.00 -1.18
C ALA A 184 30.26 -1.65 0.15
N GLU A 185 30.55 -0.37 0.31
CA GLU A 185 30.97 0.18 1.60
C GLU A 185 29.86 -0.03 2.66
N LYS A 186 30.26 0.00 3.94
CA LYS A 186 29.27 -0.04 5.02
C LYS A 186 28.43 1.22 5.00
N PRO A 187 27.09 1.10 5.27
CA PRO A 187 26.23 2.27 5.33
C PRO A 187 26.79 3.34 6.26
N SER A 188 26.80 4.58 5.79
CA SER A 188 27.31 5.71 6.55
C SER A 188 26.40 6.02 7.75
N TYR A 189 26.92 6.78 8.72
CA TYR A 189 26.15 7.25 9.85
C TYR A 189 24.86 7.98 9.41
N LEU A 190 24.92 8.77 8.34
CA LEU A 190 23.75 9.48 7.82
C LEU A 190 22.68 8.54 7.29
N HIS A 191 23.05 7.47 6.57
CA HIS A 191 22.09 6.45 6.11
C HIS A 191 21.41 5.75 7.31
N ILE A 192 22.20 5.36 8.33
CA ILE A 192 21.67 4.70 9.53
C ILE A 192 20.76 5.64 10.30
N SER A 193 21.18 6.87 10.56
CA SER A 193 20.41 7.87 11.31
C SER A 193 19.11 8.25 10.58
N SER A 194 19.20 8.49 9.27
CA SER A 194 18.03 8.81 8.43
C SER A 194 17.05 7.64 8.35
N GLY A 195 17.58 6.41 8.15
CA GLY A 195 16.74 5.21 8.11
C GLY A 195 16.04 4.94 9.44
N PHE A 196 16.76 5.05 10.56
CA PHE A 196 16.22 4.87 11.91
C PHE A 196 15.13 5.91 12.22
N SER A 197 15.38 7.19 11.93
CA SER A 197 14.39 8.25 12.11
C SER A 197 13.13 8.02 11.28
N LEU A 198 13.29 7.53 10.04
CA LEU A 198 12.16 7.21 9.17
C LEU A 198 11.35 6.01 9.71
N MET A 199 12.02 5.00 10.27
CA MET A 199 11.34 3.88 10.93
C MET A 199 10.54 4.35 12.15
N LEU A 200 11.12 5.20 13.01
CA LEU A 200 10.43 5.75 14.18
C LEU A 200 9.19 6.55 13.78
N TRP A 201 9.29 7.37 12.74
CA TRP A 201 8.14 8.06 12.17
C TRP A 201 7.08 7.08 11.67
N GLY A 202 7.48 6.00 11.02
CA GLY A 202 6.58 4.94 10.58
C GLY A 202 5.87 4.23 11.73
N PHE A 203 6.57 3.92 12.81
CA PHE A 203 5.97 3.36 14.03
C PHE A 203 4.99 4.32 14.69
N PHE A 204 5.32 5.61 14.76
CA PHE A 204 4.41 6.63 15.27
C PHE A 204 3.12 6.69 14.45
N MET A 205 3.22 6.75 13.12
CA MET A 205 2.06 6.75 12.23
C MET A 205 1.20 5.50 12.42
N LYS A 206 1.81 4.31 12.51
CA LYS A 206 1.11 3.03 12.66
C LYS A 206 0.48 2.91 14.04
N MET A 207 1.28 3.02 15.11
CA MET A 207 0.86 2.60 16.45
C MET A 207 0.14 3.68 17.23
N VAL A 208 0.42 4.97 16.97
CA VAL A 208 -0.21 6.08 17.69
C VAL A 208 -1.43 6.63 16.93
N ILE A 209 -1.35 6.70 15.59
CA ILE A 209 -2.41 7.29 14.78
C ILE A 209 -3.34 6.22 14.20
N SER A 210 -2.78 5.30 13.39
CA SER A 210 -3.59 4.36 12.61
C SER A 210 -4.35 3.39 13.49
N ASP A 211 -3.68 2.74 14.43
CA ASP A 211 -4.30 1.69 15.25
C ASP A 211 -5.39 2.30 16.14
N ARG A 212 -5.16 3.50 16.71
CA ARG A 212 -6.17 4.23 17.47
C ARG A 212 -7.36 4.67 16.60
N ALA A 213 -7.13 5.18 15.40
CA ALA A 213 -8.21 5.48 14.47
C ALA A 213 -8.98 4.21 14.07
N GLY A 214 -8.28 3.05 14.01
CA GLY A 214 -8.85 1.75 13.73
C GLY A 214 -9.88 1.33 14.78
N ILE A 215 -9.60 1.49 16.07
CA ILE A 215 -10.52 1.19 17.16
C ILE A 215 -11.87 1.89 16.93
N PHE A 216 -11.83 3.19 16.68
CA PHE A 216 -13.02 3.98 16.43
C PHE A 216 -13.78 3.55 15.18
N VAL A 217 -13.07 3.36 14.07
CA VAL A 217 -13.65 2.94 12.80
C VAL A 217 -14.30 1.57 12.93
N ASP A 218 -13.61 0.60 13.54
CA ASP A 218 -14.08 -0.77 13.67
C ASP A 218 -15.34 -0.85 14.55
N ASN A 219 -15.38 -0.10 15.65
CA ASN A 219 -16.56 -0.02 16.52
C ASN A 219 -17.79 0.54 15.79
N ILE A 220 -17.62 1.58 14.96
CA ILE A 220 -18.73 2.12 14.15
C ILE A 220 -19.20 1.11 13.11
N TRP A 221 -18.27 0.44 12.41
CA TRP A 221 -18.63 -0.57 11.41
C TRP A 221 -19.33 -1.78 12.01
N GLN A 222 -18.98 -2.19 13.23
CA GLN A 222 -19.64 -3.28 13.96
C GLN A 222 -21.03 -2.87 14.47
N ASN A 223 -21.24 -1.60 14.78
CA ASN A 223 -22.47 -1.08 15.40
C ASN A 223 -23.27 -0.15 14.47
N LEU A 224 -23.21 -0.35 13.15
CA LEU A 224 -23.87 0.51 12.16
C LEU A 224 -25.37 0.70 12.38
N PHE A 225 -26.06 -0.27 13.02
CA PHE A 225 -27.50 -0.19 13.28
C PHE A 225 -27.85 0.90 14.29
N THR A 226 -26.96 1.29 15.19
CA THR A 226 -27.13 2.39 16.16
C THR A 226 -26.66 3.74 15.61
N CYS A 227 -25.74 3.76 14.64
CA CYS A 227 -25.12 4.95 14.11
C CYS A 227 -26.03 5.76 13.17
N GLY A 228 -25.80 7.06 13.13
CA GLY A 228 -26.43 7.99 12.20
C GLY A 228 -25.44 8.66 11.24
N THR A 229 -25.86 9.83 10.72
CA THR A 229 -25.08 10.61 9.73
C THR A 229 -23.75 11.07 10.30
N VAL A 230 -23.72 11.57 11.54
CA VAL A 230 -22.52 12.18 12.12
C VAL A 230 -21.43 11.15 12.34
N GLU A 231 -21.77 10.04 13.00
CA GLU A 231 -20.81 8.96 13.29
C GLU A 231 -20.28 8.33 12.02
N THR A 232 -21.12 8.09 11.01
CA THR A 232 -20.68 7.49 9.75
C THR A 232 -19.81 8.43 8.93
N VAL A 233 -20.09 9.74 8.91
CA VAL A 233 -19.21 10.73 8.27
C VAL A 233 -17.86 10.78 8.95
N ILE A 234 -17.83 10.87 10.29
CA ILE A 234 -16.57 10.89 11.03
C ILE A 234 -15.80 9.59 10.84
N ALA A 235 -16.48 8.43 10.83
CA ALA A 235 -15.85 7.13 10.55
C ALA A 235 -15.23 7.07 9.14
N ALA A 236 -15.87 7.63 8.11
CA ALA A 236 -15.33 7.68 6.76
C ALA A 236 -14.07 8.57 6.68
N LEU A 237 -14.07 9.71 7.41
CA LEU A 237 -12.90 10.58 7.51
C LEU A 237 -11.78 9.94 8.34
N ALA A 238 -12.12 9.32 9.47
CA ALA A 238 -11.18 8.60 10.32
C ALA A 238 -10.55 7.39 9.58
N PHE A 239 -11.34 6.66 8.77
CA PHE A 239 -10.78 5.60 7.92
C PHE A 239 -9.83 6.13 6.85
N SER A 240 -10.09 7.30 6.29
CA SER A 240 -9.15 7.94 5.37
C SER A 240 -7.81 8.26 6.03
N LEU A 241 -7.83 8.69 7.30
CA LEU A 241 -6.64 8.88 8.12
C LEU A 241 -5.98 7.55 8.46
N GLN A 242 -6.76 6.57 8.93
CA GLN A 242 -6.30 5.23 9.31
C GLN A 242 -5.54 4.57 8.16
N ILE A 243 -6.13 4.44 6.97
CA ILE A 243 -5.51 3.75 5.83
C ILE A 243 -4.25 4.47 5.35
N TYR A 244 -4.21 5.81 5.45
CA TYR A 244 -3.01 6.57 5.12
C TYR A 244 -1.91 6.35 6.14
N ALA A 245 -2.20 6.52 7.42
CA ALA A 245 -1.21 6.37 8.50
C ALA A 245 -0.71 4.91 8.59
N ASP A 246 -1.58 3.92 8.38
CA ASP A 246 -1.23 2.50 8.34
C ASP A 246 -0.22 2.21 7.21
N PHE A 247 -0.60 2.51 5.99
CA PHE A 247 0.19 2.09 4.84
C PHE A 247 1.42 2.98 4.60
N ALA A 248 1.33 4.29 4.85
CA ALA A 248 2.50 5.16 4.77
C ALA A 248 3.48 4.88 5.93
N GLY A 249 2.96 4.57 7.13
CA GLY A 249 3.76 4.15 8.27
C GLY A 249 4.52 2.85 7.99
N TYR A 250 3.81 1.84 7.50
CA TYR A 250 4.41 0.56 7.11
C TYR A 250 5.48 0.73 6.01
N SER A 251 5.19 1.54 4.99
CA SER A 251 6.16 1.86 3.93
C SER A 251 7.37 2.61 4.48
N ALA A 252 7.19 3.53 5.44
CA ALA A 252 8.29 4.26 6.07
C ALA A 252 9.21 3.32 6.87
N ILE A 253 8.64 2.36 7.61
CA ILE A 253 9.42 1.32 8.31
C ILE A 253 10.21 0.49 7.30
N ALA A 254 9.58 0.03 6.22
CA ALA A 254 10.23 -0.78 5.18
C ALA A 254 11.39 -0.03 4.50
N ILE A 255 11.17 1.22 4.09
CA ILE A 255 12.17 2.07 3.45
C ILE A 255 13.31 2.38 4.42
N GLY A 256 12.99 2.72 5.67
CA GLY A 256 13.97 3.00 6.72
C GLY A 256 14.84 1.79 7.02
N ALA A 257 14.24 0.61 7.15
CA ALA A 257 14.96 -0.65 7.36
C ALA A 257 15.90 -0.99 6.20
N ALA A 258 15.45 -0.85 4.96
CA ALA A 258 16.29 -1.05 3.78
C ALA A 258 17.46 -0.05 3.76
N ARG A 259 17.21 1.24 4.05
CA ARG A 259 18.24 2.29 4.10
C ARG A 259 19.31 2.01 5.13
N ILE A 260 18.96 1.50 6.32
CA ILE A 260 19.93 1.08 7.35
C ILE A 260 20.83 -0.05 6.84
N LEU A 261 20.30 -0.92 5.99
CA LEU A 261 21.03 -2.02 5.35
C LEU A 261 21.78 -1.58 4.06
N GLY A 262 21.75 -0.29 3.72
CA GLY A 262 22.43 0.26 2.54
C GLY A 262 21.70 0.01 1.22
N LEU A 263 20.42 -0.30 1.26
CA LEU A 263 19.56 -0.49 0.09
C LEU A 263 18.45 0.58 0.05
N GLU A 264 18.25 1.20 -1.10
CA GLU A 264 17.22 2.21 -1.30
C GLU A 264 15.99 1.62 -1.98
N LEU A 265 14.84 1.80 -1.34
CA LEU A 265 13.53 1.49 -1.92
C LEU A 265 12.82 2.77 -2.37
N ASP A 266 11.96 2.62 -3.39
CA ASP A 266 11.17 3.74 -3.90
C ASP A 266 10.15 4.23 -2.87
N ALA A 267 9.91 5.55 -2.83
CA ALA A 267 8.87 6.12 -2.01
C ALA A 267 7.47 5.64 -2.47
N ASN A 268 6.63 5.23 -1.52
CA ASN A 268 5.27 4.77 -1.79
C ASN A 268 4.22 5.88 -1.61
N PHE A 269 4.54 6.89 -0.79
CA PHE A 269 3.65 8.03 -0.51
C PHE A 269 4.39 9.36 -0.59
N ARG A 270 3.68 10.38 -1.10
CA ARG A 270 4.14 11.79 -1.14
C ARG A 270 2.98 12.72 -0.86
N THR A 271 2.57 12.84 0.40
CA THR A 271 1.50 13.75 0.85
C THR A 271 0.23 13.68 -0.02
N PRO A 272 -0.43 12.52 -0.10
CA PRO A 272 -1.48 12.26 -1.08
C PRO A 272 -2.72 13.12 -0.89
N TYR A 273 -3.08 13.47 0.34
CA TYR A 273 -4.29 14.25 0.64
C TYR A 273 -4.15 15.75 0.36
N PHE A 274 -2.95 16.22 -0.01
CA PHE A 274 -2.73 17.56 -0.58
C PHE A 274 -2.86 17.59 -2.12
N ALA A 275 -3.43 16.57 -2.72
CA ALA A 275 -3.63 16.52 -4.15
C ALA A 275 -4.83 17.36 -4.59
N GLU A 276 -4.66 18.17 -5.62
CA GLU A 276 -5.70 19.03 -6.19
C GLU A 276 -6.57 18.32 -7.26
N SER A 277 -6.40 17.02 -7.44
CA SER A 277 -7.17 16.19 -8.39
C SER A 277 -6.94 14.71 -8.12
N ILE A 278 -7.88 13.86 -8.54
CA ILE A 278 -7.75 12.40 -8.43
C ILE A 278 -6.50 11.87 -9.17
N ALA A 279 -6.18 12.40 -10.35
CA ALA A 279 -4.93 12.05 -11.03
C ALA A 279 -3.68 12.49 -10.25
N GLY A 280 -3.76 13.64 -9.54
CA GLY A 280 -2.72 14.11 -8.62
C GLY A 280 -2.59 13.22 -7.39
N PHE A 281 -3.72 12.75 -6.84
CA PHE A 281 -3.78 11.80 -5.73
C PHE A 281 -3.04 10.50 -6.08
N TRP A 282 -3.34 9.85 -7.18
CA TRP A 282 -2.70 8.60 -7.60
C TRP A 282 -1.21 8.73 -7.97
N ARG A 283 -0.71 9.92 -8.26
CA ARG A 283 0.73 10.20 -8.38
C ARG A 283 1.46 10.28 -7.05
N ARG A 284 0.71 10.31 -5.93
CA ARG A 284 1.21 10.49 -4.56
C ARG A 284 0.81 9.36 -3.62
N TRP A 285 -0.18 8.58 -4.00
CA TRP A 285 -0.71 7.42 -3.28
C TRP A 285 -0.23 6.14 -3.92
N HIS A 286 0.32 5.23 -3.10
CA HIS A 286 0.79 3.90 -3.51
C HIS A 286 1.55 3.95 -4.84
N ILE A 287 2.61 4.78 -4.88
CA ILE A 287 3.33 5.19 -6.09
C ILE A 287 3.89 3.96 -6.82
N SER A 288 4.41 2.97 -6.08
CA SER A 288 4.97 1.75 -6.67
C SER A 288 3.92 0.97 -7.45
N LEU A 289 2.71 0.77 -6.88
CA LEU A 289 1.59 0.13 -7.58
C LEU A 289 1.08 0.97 -8.75
N SER A 290 0.87 2.28 -8.53
CA SER A 290 0.36 3.20 -9.56
C SER A 290 1.28 3.25 -10.79
N THR A 291 2.58 3.25 -10.58
CA THR A 291 3.57 3.19 -11.67
C THR A 291 3.61 1.81 -12.31
N TRP A 292 3.46 0.72 -11.53
CA TRP A 292 3.39 -0.64 -12.05
C TRP A 292 2.17 -0.80 -12.99
N LEU A 293 0.98 -0.41 -12.54
CA LEU A 293 -0.25 -0.47 -13.36
C LEU A 293 -0.14 0.40 -14.62
N ARG A 294 0.48 1.59 -14.49
CA ARG A 294 0.75 2.44 -15.67
C ARG A 294 1.64 1.74 -16.69
N ASP A 295 2.75 1.16 -16.24
CA ASP A 295 3.79 0.66 -17.13
C ASP A 295 3.44 -0.68 -17.77
N TYR A 296 2.72 -1.57 -17.03
CA TYR A 296 2.44 -2.92 -17.48
C TYR A 296 0.97 -3.16 -17.90
N ILE A 297 0.06 -2.21 -17.64
CA ILE A 297 -1.34 -2.32 -18.08
C ILE A 297 -1.72 -1.12 -18.95
N TYR A 298 -1.64 0.10 -18.42
CA TYR A 298 -2.14 1.28 -19.11
C TYR A 298 -1.39 1.57 -20.43
N ILE A 299 -0.04 1.57 -20.39
CA ILE A 299 0.79 1.83 -21.58
C ILE A 299 0.63 0.73 -22.64
N PRO A 300 0.67 -0.58 -22.33
CA PRO A 300 0.43 -1.64 -23.30
C PRO A 300 -0.96 -1.60 -23.95
N LEU A 301 -2.00 -1.10 -23.26
CA LEU A 301 -3.35 -0.87 -23.85
C LEU A 301 -3.39 0.31 -24.83
N GLY A 302 -2.30 1.05 -24.99
CA GLY A 302 -2.17 2.24 -25.85
C GLY A 302 -2.00 3.55 -25.07
N GLY A 303 -2.09 3.53 -23.74
CA GLY A 303 -1.87 4.70 -22.88
C GLY A 303 -2.77 5.87 -23.22
N SER A 304 -2.18 7.07 -23.28
CA SER A 304 -2.86 8.31 -23.65
C SER A 304 -2.64 8.71 -25.14
N ARG A 305 -1.79 7.96 -25.87
CA ARG A 305 -1.45 8.23 -27.28
C ARG A 305 -2.43 7.53 -28.23
N CYS A 306 -3.73 7.67 -27.96
CA CYS A 306 -4.80 7.03 -28.73
C CYS A 306 -6.03 7.95 -28.72
N SER A 307 -7.12 7.54 -29.40
CA SER A 307 -8.36 8.29 -29.39
C SER A 307 -8.91 8.49 -27.98
N ARG A 308 -9.68 9.56 -27.75
CA ARG A 308 -10.23 9.92 -26.43
C ARG A 308 -11.03 8.79 -25.78
N ILE A 309 -11.82 8.09 -26.57
CA ILE A 309 -12.62 6.94 -26.10
C ILE A 309 -11.71 5.79 -25.64
N ARG A 310 -10.68 5.46 -26.42
CA ARG A 310 -9.70 4.43 -26.06
C ARG A 310 -8.94 4.81 -24.78
N LYS A 311 -8.53 6.08 -24.64
CA LYS A 311 -7.90 6.59 -23.42
C LYS A 311 -8.77 6.35 -22.19
N TYR A 312 -10.06 6.67 -22.26
CA TYR A 312 -10.99 6.48 -21.15
C TYR A 312 -11.23 5.00 -20.83
N ARG A 313 -11.37 4.16 -21.86
CA ARG A 313 -11.40 2.70 -21.69
C ARG A 313 -10.14 2.20 -20.98
N ASN A 314 -8.95 2.63 -21.41
CA ASN A 314 -7.69 2.21 -20.81
C ASN A 314 -7.58 2.65 -19.34
N VAL A 315 -8.02 3.85 -18.98
CA VAL A 315 -8.14 4.32 -17.61
C VAL A 315 -9.07 3.42 -16.81
N MET A 316 -10.28 3.16 -17.29
CA MET A 316 -11.26 2.33 -16.60
C MET A 316 -10.74 0.91 -16.37
N ILE A 317 -10.18 0.26 -17.40
CA ILE A 317 -9.59 -1.08 -17.26
C ILE A 317 -8.49 -1.08 -16.20
N THR A 318 -7.60 -0.08 -16.22
CA THR A 318 -6.49 0.00 -15.26
C THR A 318 -7.00 0.11 -13.81
N PHE A 319 -8.05 0.90 -13.57
CA PHE A 319 -8.61 1.04 -12.24
C PHE A 319 -9.46 -0.16 -11.81
N LEU A 320 -10.18 -0.81 -12.72
CA LEU A 320 -10.88 -2.06 -12.42
C LEU A 320 -9.89 -3.17 -12.06
N VAL A 321 -8.77 -3.29 -12.79
CA VAL A 321 -7.69 -4.23 -12.44
C VAL A 321 -7.08 -3.89 -11.08
N SER A 322 -6.89 -2.60 -10.77
CA SER A 322 -6.45 -2.16 -9.44
C SER A 322 -7.43 -2.58 -8.35
N GLY A 323 -8.74 -2.38 -8.57
CA GLY A 323 -9.77 -2.79 -7.62
C GLY A 323 -9.77 -4.30 -7.38
N ILE A 324 -9.78 -5.09 -8.44
CA ILE A 324 -9.72 -6.55 -8.36
C ILE A 324 -8.44 -6.99 -7.63
N TRP A 325 -7.28 -6.38 -7.92
CA TRP A 325 -6.01 -6.71 -7.26
C TRP A 325 -6.07 -6.49 -5.74
N HIS A 326 -6.76 -5.46 -5.26
CA HIS A 326 -6.89 -5.19 -3.83
C HIS A 326 -7.70 -6.27 -3.11
N GLY A 327 -8.78 -6.77 -3.67
CA GLY A 327 -9.57 -7.78 -2.97
C GLY A 327 -10.61 -8.50 -3.83
N ALA A 328 -10.96 -9.70 -3.39
CA ALA A 328 -11.93 -10.58 -4.03
C ALA A 328 -13.35 -10.24 -3.55
N SER A 329 -13.84 -9.03 -3.87
CA SER A 329 -15.20 -8.58 -3.55
C SER A 329 -15.68 -7.53 -4.54
N TRP A 330 -16.98 -7.47 -4.78
CA TRP A 330 -17.61 -6.44 -5.63
C TRP A 330 -17.40 -5.01 -5.09
N SER A 331 -17.21 -4.84 -3.79
CA SER A 331 -16.91 -3.53 -3.21
C SER A 331 -15.58 -2.96 -3.72
N PHE A 332 -14.55 -3.79 -3.90
CA PHE A 332 -13.28 -3.38 -4.50
C PHE A 332 -13.39 -3.07 -5.99
N VAL A 333 -14.23 -3.83 -6.72
CA VAL A 333 -14.50 -3.54 -8.15
C VAL A 333 -15.15 -2.17 -8.30
N ILE A 334 -16.14 -1.86 -7.45
CA ILE A 334 -16.81 -0.55 -7.43
C ILE A 334 -15.82 0.55 -7.01
N TRP A 335 -15.01 0.34 -5.99
CA TRP A 335 -13.97 1.27 -5.59
C TRP A 335 -13.03 1.62 -6.75
N GLY A 336 -12.54 0.62 -7.47
CA GLY A 336 -11.73 0.83 -8.66
C GLY A 336 -12.49 1.59 -9.77
N GLY A 337 -13.74 1.18 -10.04
CA GLY A 337 -14.61 1.84 -11.00
C GLY A 337 -14.87 3.32 -10.68
N LEU A 338 -15.08 3.66 -9.40
CA LEU A 338 -15.22 5.05 -8.93
C LEU A 338 -13.99 5.88 -9.23
N HIS A 339 -12.78 5.39 -8.91
CA HIS A 339 -11.55 6.10 -9.21
C HIS A 339 -11.31 6.28 -10.71
N GLY A 340 -11.63 5.27 -11.52
CA GLY A 340 -11.63 5.38 -12.98
C GLY A 340 -12.61 6.45 -13.48
N LEU A 341 -13.83 6.42 -12.96
CA LEU A 341 -14.88 7.41 -13.29
C LEU A 341 -14.46 8.83 -12.88
N TYR A 342 -13.96 9.02 -11.67
CA TYR A 342 -13.49 10.32 -11.19
C TYR A 342 -12.40 10.91 -12.09
N GLN A 343 -11.46 10.09 -12.57
CA GLN A 343 -10.42 10.57 -13.49
C GLN A 343 -11.01 10.96 -14.85
N ILE A 344 -11.94 10.17 -15.40
CA ILE A 344 -12.59 10.44 -16.68
C ILE A 344 -13.42 11.72 -16.57
N LEU A 345 -14.25 11.85 -15.53
CA LEU A 345 -15.05 13.05 -15.28
C LEU A 345 -14.17 14.29 -15.05
N GLY A 346 -13.08 14.15 -14.29
CA GLY A 346 -12.13 15.24 -14.06
C GLY A 346 -11.49 15.76 -15.36
N ASP A 347 -11.21 14.86 -16.31
CA ASP A 347 -10.68 15.23 -17.64
C ASP A 347 -11.78 15.84 -18.55
N LEU A 348 -12.98 15.27 -18.53
CA LEU A 348 -14.14 15.76 -19.30
C LEU A 348 -14.58 17.15 -18.84
N LEU A 349 -14.64 17.39 -17.54
CA LEU A 349 -15.11 18.64 -16.95
C LEU A 349 -14.04 19.75 -16.91
N LYS A 350 -12.78 19.42 -17.21
CA LYS A 350 -11.68 20.40 -17.21
C LYS A 350 -11.94 21.63 -18.11
N PRO A 351 -12.40 21.50 -19.37
CA PRO A 351 -12.68 22.65 -20.22
C PRO A 351 -13.86 23.48 -19.69
N LEU A 352 -14.91 22.85 -19.15
CA LEU A 352 -16.05 23.54 -18.54
C LEU A 352 -15.62 24.34 -17.30
N ARG A 353 -14.86 23.73 -16.41
CA ARG A 353 -14.28 24.41 -15.23
C ARG A 353 -13.46 25.63 -15.65
N ARG A 354 -12.59 25.50 -16.66
CA ARG A 354 -11.78 26.62 -17.15
C ARG A 354 -12.66 27.74 -17.71
N LYS A 355 -13.71 27.40 -18.48
CA LYS A 355 -14.70 28.38 -18.96
C LYS A 355 -15.37 29.13 -17.82
N LEU A 356 -15.80 28.41 -16.77
CA LEU A 356 -16.43 29.00 -15.59
C LEU A 356 -15.46 29.92 -14.85
N CYS A 357 -14.21 29.51 -14.60
CA CYS A 357 -13.20 30.35 -13.95
C CYS A 357 -12.94 31.64 -14.74
N ILE A 358 -12.85 31.57 -16.06
CA ILE A 358 -12.69 32.77 -16.91
C ILE A 358 -13.90 33.68 -16.80
N ARG A 359 -15.13 33.11 -16.88
CA ARG A 359 -16.37 33.89 -16.85
C ARG A 359 -16.64 34.55 -15.50
N THR A 360 -16.23 33.91 -14.41
CA THR A 360 -16.42 34.43 -13.03
C THR A 360 -15.22 35.23 -12.51
N GLY A 361 -14.15 35.38 -13.29
CA GLY A 361 -12.93 36.05 -12.86
C GLY A 361 -12.12 35.31 -11.80
N ILE A 362 -12.47 34.04 -11.50
CA ILE A 362 -11.78 33.24 -10.48
C ILE A 362 -10.37 32.83 -11.00
N ARG A 363 -9.36 33.20 -10.24
CA ARG A 363 -7.97 32.82 -10.54
C ARG A 363 -7.66 31.43 -9.97
N GLU A 364 -7.36 30.45 -10.85
CA GLU A 364 -7.06 29.05 -10.46
C GLU A 364 -5.82 28.91 -9.53
N ASN A 365 -4.96 29.94 -9.47
CA ASN A 365 -3.74 29.91 -8.66
C ASN A 365 -3.92 30.50 -7.24
N THR A 366 -5.12 30.94 -6.87
CA THR A 366 -5.39 31.45 -5.51
C THR A 366 -5.38 30.34 -4.47
N PHE A 367 -4.99 30.65 -3.25
CA PHE A 367 -4.97 29.70 -2.15
C PHE A 367 -6.35 29.08 -1.90
N SER A 368 -7.41 29.90 -1.86
CA SER A 368 -8.80 29.44 -1.63
C SER A 368 -9.25 28.46 -2.70
N PHE A 369 -8.96 28.73 -3.97
CA PHE A 369 -9.33 27.83 -5.07
C PHE A 369 -8.57 26.49 -4.99
N ARG A 370 -7.27 26.55 -4.69
CA ARG A 370 -6.45 25.33 -4.49
C ARG A 370 -6.92 24.54 -3.29
N LEU A 371 -7.21 25.19 -2.18
CA LEU A 371 -7.76 24.56 -0.97
C LEU A 371 -9.09 23.86 -1.29
N GLY A 372 -10.02 24.55 -1.98
CA GLY A 372 -11.28 23.94 -2.41
C GLY A 372 -11.08 22.68 -3.26
N ARG A 373 -10.08 22.67 -4.17
CA ARG A 373 -9.74 21.49 -4.97
C ARG A 373 -9.15 20.34 -4.14
N ILE A 374 -8.32 20.67 -3.17
CA ILE A 374 -7.75 19.69 -2.23
C ILE A 374 -8.87 19.05 -1.42
N LEU A 375 -9.74 19.86 -0.81
CA LEU A 375 -10.88 19.37 -0.01
C LEU A 375 -11.83 18.53 -0.86
N TRP A 376 -12.16 18.97 -2.08
CA TRP A 376 -13.00 18.19 -2.98
C TRP A 376 -12.38 16.84 -3.36
N THR A 377 -11.07 16.82 -3.67
CA THR A 377 -10.35 15.58 -3.98
C THR A 377 -10.32 14.65 -2.76
N PHE A 378 -10.09 15.19 -1.57
CA PHE A 378 -10.12 14.45 -0.31
C PHE A 378 -11.49 13.83 -0.06
N LEU A 379 -12.59 14.60 -0.21
CA LEU A 379 -13.95 14.08 -0.04
C LEU A 379 -14.29 12.96 -1.04
N LEU A 380 -13.92 13.11 -2.30
CA LEU A 380 -14.13 12.06 -3.31
C LEU A 380 -13.35 10.77 -2.97
N THR A 381 -12.12 10.91 -2.50
CA THR A 381 -11.33 9.74 -2.08
C THR A 381 -11.87 9.13 -0.80
N SER A 382 -12.30 9.93 0.18
CA SER A 382 -12.93 9.45 1.42
C SER A 382 -14.24 8.71 1.15
N PHE A 383 -15.04 9.20 0.21
CA PHE A 383 -16.25 8.49 -0.24
C PHE A 383 -15.90 7.12 -0.89
N ALA A 384 -14.87 7.08 -1.73
CA ALA A 384 -14.44 5.82 -2.33
C ALA A 384 -13.90 4.84 -1.28
N TRP A 385 -13.23 5.31 -0.23
CA TRP A 385 -12.73 4.49 0.87
C TRP A 385 -13.83 3.75 1.64
N ILE A 386 -15.09 4.23 1.62
CA ILE A 386 -16.23 3.49 2.22
C ILE A 386 -16.36 2.11 1.57
N PHE A 387 -16.28 2.03 0.25
CA PHE A 387 -16.35 0.75 -0.48
C PHE A 387 -15.13 -0.13 -0.20
N PHE A 388 -13.96 0.47 -0.01
CA PHE A 388 -12.74 -0.26 0.32
C PHE A 388 -12.82 -0.92 1.70
N ARG A 389 -13.39 -0.21 2.70
CA ARG A 389 -13.53 -0.71 4.08
C ARG A 389 -14.65 -1.73 4.26
N ALA A 390 -15.71 -1.63 3.48
CA ALA A 390 -16.96 -2.34 3.69
C ALA A 390 -16.87 -3.88 3.60
N GLY A 391 -15.84 -4.43 2.94
CA GLY A 391 -15.68 -5.87 2.71
C GLY A 391 -16.73 -6.47 1.77
N SER A 392 -17.99 -6.01 1.82
CA SER A 392 -19.08 -6.41 0.93
C SER A 392 -19.85 -5.20 0.39
N LEU A 393 -20.51 -5.39 -0.76
CA LEU A 393 -21.37 -4.35 -1.35
C LEU A 393 -22.56 -4.03 -0.46
N SER A 394 -23.16 -5.03 0.16
CA SER A 394 -24.31 -4.86 1.07
C SER A 394 -23.96 -3.97 2.26
N ASN A 395 -22.79 -4.17 2.87
CA ASN A 395 -22.31 -3.35 3.97
C ASN A 395 -22.05 -1.90 3.52
N ALA A 396 -21.46 -1.70 2.33
CA ALA A 396 -21.27 -0.36 1.78
C ALA A 396 -22.57 0.38 1.57
N ILE A 397 -23.58 -0.27 0.98
CA ILE A 397 -24.91 0.30 0.78
C ILE A 397 -25.58 0.61 2.13
N TYR A 398 -25.48 -0.29 3.10
CA TYR A 398 -26.06 -0.08 4.42
C TYR A 398 -25.40 1.11 5.16
N PHE A 399 -24.07 1.22 5.09
CA PHE A 399 -23.33 2.37 5.61
C PHE A 399 -23.79 3.69 4.98
N LEU A 400 -23.90 3.73 3.64
CA LEU A 400 -24.37 4.91 2.92
C LEU A 400 -25.83 5.24 3.27
N ASN A 401 -26.69 4.23 3.42
CA ASN A 401 -28.05 4.46 3.87
C ASN A 401 -28.07 5.15 5.23
N ARG A 402 -27.32 4.65 6.22
CA ARG A 402 -27.21 5.30 7.52
C ARG A 402 -26.68 6.73 7.44
N MET A 403 -25.65 6.94 6.62
CA MET A 403 -25.05 8.26 6.41
C MET A 403 -26.05 9.30 5.88
N PHE A 404 -27.03 8.92 5.07
CA PHE A 404 -27.96 9.87 4.41
C PHE A 404 -29.36 9.88 4.98
N THR A 405 -29.78 8.90 5.81
CA THR A 405 -31.17 8.79 6.24
C THR A 405 -31.38 9.04 7.74
N ARG A 406 -30.36 8.93 8.56
CA ARG A 406 -30.48 9.07 10.02
C ARG A 406 -29.70 10.30 10.51
N TRP A 407 -30.34 11.45 10.45
CA TRP A 407 -29.77 12.71 10.91
C TRP A 407 -29.79 12.78 12.45
N ASP A 408 -28.62 12.76 13.07
CA ASP A 408 -28.45 12.85 14.53
C ASP A 408 -27.26 13.74 14.92
N PRO A 409 -27.40 15.08 14.83
CA PRO A 409 -26.31 16.00 15.14
C PRO A 409 -25.98 16.08 16.64
N TRP A 410 -26.88 15.60 17.52
CA TRP A 410 -26.73 15.66 18.97
C TRP A 410 -25.55 14.87 19.50
N VAL A 411 -25.11 13.86 18.75
CA VAL A 411 -23.93 13.02 19.07
C VAL A 411 -22.66 13.86 19.29
N LEU A 412 -22.56 15.03 18.66
CA LEU A 412 -21.43 15.96 18.88
C LEU A 412 -21.51 16.71 20.22
N PHE A 413 -22.67 16.75 20.87
CA PHE A 413 -22.91 17.57 22.06
C PHE A 413 -23.22 16.73 23.30
N ASN A 414 -23.58 15.46 23.16
CA ASN A 414 -23.99 14.57 24.25
C ASN A 414 -22.95 13.48 24.56
N GLU A 415 -21.68 13.70 24.18
CA GLU A 415 -20.59 12.74 24.37
C GLU A 415 -20.75 11.38 23.65
N GLY A 416 -21.80 11.21 22.83
CA GLY A 416 -22.10 9.97 22.12
C GLY A 416 -20.96 9.51 21.19
N ILE A 417 -20.13 10.44 20.71
CA ILE A 417 -18.96 10.12 19.86
C ILE A 417 -17.92 9.29 20.63
N TYR A 418 -17.83 9.41 21.95
CA TYR A 418 -16.87 8.68 22.78
C TYR A 418 -17.35 7.26 23.15
N ALA A 419 -18.59 6.92 22.82
CA ALA A 419 -19.13 5.58 23.03
C ALA A 419 -18.53 4.52 22.06
N PHE A 420 -17.76 4.95 21.05
CA PHE A 420 -17.19 4.09 20.02
C PHE A 420 -15.72 3.73 20.28
N GLY A 421 -15.38 3.41 21.53
CA GLY A 421 -14.11 2.77 21.89
C GLY A 421 -12.94 3.73 22.13
N LEU A 422 -13.10 5.03 21.89
CA LEU A 422 -12.09 6.04 22.24
C LEU A 422 -12.63 6.98 23.32
N VAL A 423 -11.98 6.99 24.48
CA VAL A 423 -12.26 8.00 25.54
C VAL A 423 -11.66 9.35 25.16
N HIS A 424 -12.03 10.43 25.91
CA HIS A 424 -11.57 11.80 25.63
C HIS A 424 -10.06 11.92 25.43
N LEU A 425 -9.26 11.28 26.29
CA LEU A 425 -7.79 11.33 26.19
C LEU A 425 -7.29 10.73 24.88
N GLU A 426 -7.81 9.58 24.50
CA GLU A 426 -7.42 8.88 23.28
C GLU A 426 -7.80 9.66 22.02
N PHE A 427 -8.98 10.30 22.04
CA PHE A 427 -9.41 11.17 20.96
C PHE A 427 -8.51 12.40 20.82
N ASN A 428 -8.05 12.98 21.95
CA ASN A 428 -7.09 14.09 21.96
C ASN A 428 -5.72 13.65 21.43
N ILE A 429 -5.25 12.45 21.79
CA ILE A 429 -4.00 11.86 21.26
C ILE A 429 -4.11 11.66 19.75
N LEU A 430 -5.21 11.11 19.26
CA LEU A 430 -5.45 10.93 17.82
C LEU A 430 -5.47 12.27 17.08
N THR A 431 -6.14 13.28 17.67
CA THR A 431 -6.21 14.63 17.09
C THR A 431 -4.83 15.28 17.03
N LEU A 432 -4.06 15.23 18.12
CA LEU A 432 -2.71 15.79 18.16
C LEU A 432 -1.77 15.07 17.19
N GLY A 433 -1.82 13.74 17.18
CA GLY A 433 -1.06 12.92 16.22
C GLY A 433 -1.38 13.26 14.76
N THR A 434 -2.67 13.48 14.47
CA THR A 434 -3.13 13.89 13.13
C THR A 434 -2.61 15.28 12.77
N LEU A 435 -2.63 16.24 13.69
CA LEU A 435 -2.09 17.58 13.47
C LEU A 435 -0.57 17.55 13.21
N LEU A 436 0.17 16.72 13.95
CA LEU A 436 1.59 16.50 13.72
C LEU A 436 1.87 15.87 12.34
N LEU A 437 1.07 14.90 11.94
CA LEU A 437 1.15 14.28 10.61
C LEU A 437 0.89 15.30 9.50
N LEU A 438 -0.16 16.11 9.63
CA LEU A 438 -0.50 17.17 8.67
C LEU A 438 0.59 18.24 8.59
N ALA A 439 1.13 18.67 9.74
CA ALA A 439 2.24 19.63 9.78
C ALA A 439 3.49 19.09 9.09
N PHE A 440 3.84 17.83 9.36
CA PHE A 440 4.93 17.16 8.67
C PHE A 440 4.68 17.06 7.15
N ASP A 441 3.48 16.65 6.74
CA ASP A 441 3.10 16.54 5.33
C ASP A 441 3.22 17.91 4.61
N LEU A 442 2.86 19.01 5.27
CA LEU A 442 3.06 20.37 4.72
C LEU A 442 4.54 20.70 4.50
N ILE A 443 5.41 20.33 5.45
CA ILE A 443 6.86 20.52 5.34
C ILE A 443 7.44 19.65 4.22
N SER A 444 7.07 18.37 4.20
CA SER A 444 7.51 17.40 3.20
C SER A 444 7.06 17.78 1.77
N ALA A 445 5.83 18.29 1.62
CA ALA A 445 5.33 18.78 0.34
C ALA A 445 6.15 19.95 -0.22
N ARG A 446 6.66 20.83 0.65
CA ARG A 446 7.51 21.98 0.28
C ARG A 446 8.94 21.57 0.02
N LYS A 447 9.52 20.72 0.87
CA LYS A 447 10.96 20.34 0.82
C LYS A 447 11.23 19.17 -0.11
N LYS A 448 10.21 18.38 -0.47
CA LYS A 448 10.31 17.15 -1.29
C LYS A 448 11.26 16.10 -0.70
N ARG A 449 11.35 16.01 0.62
CA ARG A 449 12.20 15.09 1.38
C ARG A 449 11.34 14.29 2.35
N ASP A 450 11.78 13.08 2.66
CA ASP A 450 11.15 12.25 3.70
C ASP A 450 11.54 12.71 5.12
N PHE A 451 10.93 12.10 6.14
CA PHE A 451 11.16 12.46 7.53
C PHE A 451 12.61 12.22 7.95
N GLY A 452 13.18 11.08 7.57
CA GLY A 452 14.56 10.74 7.92
C GLY A 452 15.58 11.71 7.31
N GLU A 453 15.37 12.10 6.04
CA GLU A 453 16.21 13.08 5.34
C GLU A 453 16.07 14.49 5.95
N LEU A 454 14.85 14.89 6.30
CA LEU A 454 14.61 16.20 6.93
C LEU A 454 15.22 16.28 8.31
N LEU A 455 15.08 15.23 9.12
CA LEU A 455 15.60 15.20 10.47
C LEU A 455 17.12 15.07 10.48
N SER A 456 17.71 14.26 9.60
CA SER A 456 19.17 14.10 9.51
C SER A 456 19.92 15.38 9.10
N ALA A 457 19.22 16.32 8.46
CA ALA A 457 19.77 17.63 8.11
C ALA A 457 19.73 18.65 9.26
N GLN A 458 19.17 18.29 10.43
CA GLN A 458 19.07 19.16 11.60
C GLN A 458 20.26 19.02 12.54
N SER A 459 20.37 19.91 13.52
CA SER A 459 21.35 19.83 14.58
C SER A 459 21.21 18.56 15.41
N LEU A 460 22.31 18.08 16.00
CA LEU A 460 22.33 16.84 16.79
C LEU A 460 21.31 16.86 17.94
N TRP A 461 21.19 17.99 18.62
CA TRP A 461 20.22 18.17 19.72
C TRP A 461 18.79 17.97 19.28
N LEU A 462 18.39 18.60 18.18
CA LEU A 462 17.03 18.47 17.66
C LEU A 462 16.76 17.02 17.22
N ARG A 463 17.74 16.36 16.59
CA ARG A 463 17.61 14.95 16.22
C ARG A 463 17.34 14.05 17.42
N TRP A 464 18.11 14.19 18.49
CA TRP A 464 17.92 13.40 19.69
C TRP A 464 16.57 13.70 20.36
N LEU A 465 16.21 14.99 20.50
CA LEU A 465 14.93 15.38 21.07
C LEU A 465 13.74 14.79 20.32
N VAL A 466 13.74 14.89 18.99
CA VAL A 466 12.66 14.35 18.15
C VAL A 466 12.65 12.81 18.18
N CYS A 467 13.79 12.14 18.12
CA CYS A 467 13.84 10.69 18.22
C CYS A 467 13.34 10.21 19.59
N LEU A 468 13.76 10.86 20.68
CA LEU A 468 13.30 10.53 22.02
C LEU A 468 11.79 10.76 22.17
N PHE A 469 11.28 11.89 21.65
CA PHE A 469 9.84 12.16 21.62
C PHE A 469 9.08 11.07 20.89
N LEU A 470 9.54 10.63 19.72
CA LEU A 470 8.89 9.56 18.95
C LEU A 470 8.96 8.22 19.67
N ILE A 471 10.10 7.87 20.25
CA ILE A 471 10.26 6.62 21.04
C ILE A 471 9.27 6.64 22.21
N LEU A 472 9.26 7.71 23.00
CA LEU A 472 8.34 7.84 24.15
C LEU A 472 6.88 7.83 23.68
N SER A 473 6.55 8.51 22.57
CA SER A 473 5.20 8.51 22.02
C SER A 473 4.76 7.10 21.61
N VAL A 474 5.63 6.33 20.96
CA VAL A 474 5.32 4.95 20.58
C VAL A 474 5.16 4.08 21.83
N LEU A 475 6.09 4.17 22.82
CA LEU A 475 6.05 3.33 24.01
C LEU A 475 4.91 3.65 24.97
N LEU A 476 4.55 4.93 25.13
CA LEU A 476 3.53 5.37 26.10
C LEU A 476 2.14 5.54 25.49
N LEU A 477 2.06 5.90 24.21
CA LEU A 477 0.83 6.22 23.52
C LEU A 477 0.47 5.22 22.40
N GLY A 478 1.30 4.21 22.14
CA GLY A 478 0.98 3.15 21.18
C GLY A 478 -0.14 2.25 21.71
N GLU A 479 -0.91 1.66 20.80
CA GLU A 479 -1.91 0.64 21.17
C GLU A 479 -1.24 -0.71 21.33
N TYR A 480 -1.34 -1.28 22.53
CA TYR A 480 -0.78 -2.58 22.93
C TYR A 480 -1.81 -3.36 23.74
N GLY A 481 -1.65 -4.67 23.86
CA GLY A 481 -2.41 -5.46 24.79
C GLY A 481 -2.76 -6.84 24.26
N ILE A 482 -3.12 -7.75 25.19
CA ILE A 482 -3.53 -9.14 24.88
C ILE A 482 -4.87 -9.13 24.14
N ASP A 483 -5.75 -8.16 24.46
CA ASP A 483 -7.07 -7.97 23.83
C ASP A 483 -7.00 -7.09 22.57
N PHE A 484 -5.90 -6.40 22.34
CA PHE A 484 -5.64 -5.69 21.11
C PHE A 484 -5.09 -6.70 20.09
N SER A 485 -5.99 -7.30 19.32
CA SER A 485 -5.56 -7.90 18.06
C SER A 485 -4.95 -6.76 17.24
N SER A 486 -3.62 -6.64 17.30
CA SER A 486 -2.89 -5.64 16.49
C SER A 486 -3.48 -5.72 15.10
N GLY A 487 -4.26 -4.70 14.73
CA GLY A 487 -5.05 -4.75 13.52
C GLY A 487 -4.10 -5.18 12.41
N GLN A 488 -4.37 -6.34 11.80
CA GLN A 488 -3.55 -6.82 10.71
C GLN A 488 -3.40 -5.63 9.79
N PHE A 489 -2.18 -5.34 9.35
CA PHE A 489 -1.94 -4.31 8.35
C PHE A 489 -3.08 -4.38 7.32
N ILE A 490 -3.79 -3.26 7.10
CA ILE A 490 -5.04 -3.24 6.30
C ILE A 490 -4.86 -3.99 4.98
N TYR A 491 -3.66 -3.92 4.37
CA TYR A 491 -3.32 -4.63 3.15
C TYR A 491 -2.84 -6.08 3.34
N ALA A 492 -2.60 -6.55 4.57
CA ALA A 492 -2.24 -7.96 4.81
C ALA A 492 -3.46 -8.89 4.82
N GLY A 493 -4.65 -8.32 5.01
CA GLY A 493 -5.92 -9.03 4.97
C GLY A 493 -6.53 -9.17 3.56
N PHE A 494 -5.86 -8.65 2.52
CA PHE A 494 -6.38 -8.63 1.16
C PHE A 494 -5.61 -9.51 0.19
#